data_eff35872bf4dc6b8ffdd4da2affd0e68
#
_entry.id   eff35872bf4dc6b8ffdd4da2affd0e68
#
_cell.length_a   1.000
_cell.length_b   1.000
_cell.length_c   1.000
_cell.angle_alpha   90.00
_cell.angle_beta   90.00
_cell.angle_gamma   90.00
#
_symmetry.space_group_name_H-M   'P 1'
#
loop_
_entity.id
_entity.type
_entity.pdbx_description
1 polymer ?
#
loop_
_entity_poly.entity_id
_entity_poly.type
_entity_poly.pdbx_seq_one_letter_code
_entity_poly.pdbx_strand_id
1 'polypeptide(L)'
;MRMGQSPLYAAGVFYLQEPSAMTPASRLPIEPGERVLDLCAAPGGKATELNARLKGTGLLVANDISNARAKALLRNLELFGSENVLVTNETPAGLADVFPGFFDKILVDAPCSGEGMFRKDEAVIGTWTPERPDFFADLQREITSDAVKMLRPGGLMMYSTCTFAPQEDE
;
A
#
# COMPACT_ATOMS: atom_id res chain seq x y z
N MET A 1 0.65 3.10 29.76
CA MET A 1 -0.09 2.08 28.98
C MET A 1 0.43 2.16 27.55
N ARG A 2 0.91 1.07 26.95
CA ARG A 2 1.34 1.07 25.54
C ARG A 2 0.09 1.10 24.66
N MET A 3 0.01 2.01 23.68
CA MET A 3 -1.18 2.20 22.83
C MET A 3 -1.66 0.91 22.16
N GLY A 4 -0.74 0.03 21.72
CA GLY A 4 -1.08 -1.29 21.15
C GLY A 4 -1.70 -2.30 22.14
N GLN A 5 -1.73 -2.00 23.44
CA GLN A 5 -2.40 -2.79 24.46
C GLN A 5 -3.75 -2.17 24.90
N SER A 6 -4.18 -1.10 24.23
CA SER A 6 -5.46 -0.46 24.49
C SER A 6 -6.62 -1.34 24.02
N PRO A 7 -7.71 -1.48 24.80
CA PRO A 7 -8.95 -2.10 24.31
C PRO A 7 -9.49 -1.42 23.05
N LEU A 8 -9.27 -0.12 22.87
CA LEU A 8 -9.70 0.62 21.68
C LEU A 8 -8.93 0.20 20.42
N TYR A 9 -7.62 -0.14 20.58
CA TYR A 9 -6.86 -0.70 19.47
C TYR A 9 -7.37 -2.09 19.06
N ALA A 10 -7.64 -2.94 20.07
CA ALA A 10 -8.22 -4.27 19.83
C ALA A 10 -9.65 -4.21 19.25
N ALA A 11 -10.37 -3.13 19.50
CA ALA A 11 -11.70 -2.86 18.93
C ALA A 11 -11.65 -2.17 17.54
N GLY A 12 -10.48 -1.97 16.95
CA GLY A 12 -10.35 -1.37 15.62
C GLY A 12 -10.67 0.14 15.56
N VAL A 13 -10.61 0.86 16.68
CA VAL A 13 -10.95 2.30 16.71
C VAL A 13 -9.86 3.17 16.11
N PHE A 14 -8.60 2.73 16.15
CA PHE A 14 -7.47 3.41 15.54
C PHE A 14 -6.37 2.43 15.12
N TYR A 15 -5.70 2.73 14.01
CA TYR A 15 -4.53 1.98 13.53
C TYR A 15 -3.24 2.63 14.03
N LEU A 16 -2.30 1.84 14.54
CA LEU A 16 -0.97 2.33 14.93
C LEU A 16 -0.03 2.24 13.74
N GLN A 17 0.40 3.39 13.26
CA GLN A 17 1.35 3.49 12.16
C GLN A 17 2.38 4.58 12.47
N GLU A 18 3.55 4.48 11.87
CA GLU A 18 4.53 5.57 11.94
C GLU A 18 4.07 6.78 11.13
N PRO A 19 4.28 8.01 11.64
CA PRO A 19 3.83 9.23 10.97
C PRO A 19 4.31 9.37 9.52
N SER A 20 5.56 9.01 9.22
CA SER A 20 6.08 9.05 7.84
C SER A 20 5.36 8.09 6.91
N ALA A 21 5.01 6.88 7.39
CA ALA A 21 4.29 5.89 6.62
C ALA A 21 2.81 6.23 6.36
N MET A 22 2.24 7.18 7.13
CA MET A 22 0.88 7.70 6.90
C MET A 22 0.83 8.70 5.73
N THR A 23 1.96 9.35 5.42
CA THR A 23 2.00 10.47 4.46
C THR A 23 1.46 10.11 3.08
N PRO A 24 1.81 8.99 2.42
CA PRO A 24 1.33 8.71 1.07
C PRO A 24 -0.20 8.62 0.98
N ALA A 25 -0.83 7.83 1.86
CA ALA A 25 -2.28 7.70 1.87
C ALA A 25 -2.97 9.03 2.22
N SER A 26 -2.37 9.82 3.14
CA SER A 26 -2.94 11.11 3.54
C SER A 26 -2.89 12.18 2.45
N ARG A 27 -1.96 12.06 1.51
CA ARG A 27 -1.77 13.03 0.41
C ARG A 27 -2.51 12.67 -0.86
N LEU A 28 -2.90 11.41 -1.05
CA LEU A 28 -3.73 11.02 -2.18
C LEU A 28 -5.16 11.55 -1.96
N PRO A 29 -5.69 12.44 -2.82
CA PRO A 29 -7.01 13.02 -2.64
C PRO A 29 -8.09 12.00 -3.01
N ILE A 30 -8.67 11.35 -2.01
CA ILE A 30 -9.74 10.36 -2.15
C ILE A 30 -11.09 11.03 -1.90
N GLU A 31 -12.01 10.82 -2.83
CA GLU A 31 -13.40 11.25 -2.73
C GLU A 31 -14.35 10.05 -2.53
N PRO A 32 -15.42 10.20 -1.75
CA PRO A 32 -16.42 9.16 -1.62
C PRO A 32 -16.99 8.71 -2.98
N GLY A 33 -17.13 7.41 -3.18
CA GLY A 33 -17.63 6.82 -4.43
C GLY A 33 -16.55 6.46 -5.44
N GLU A 34 -15.29 6.82 -5.21
CA GLU A 34 -14.18 6.47 -6.10
C GLU A 34 -13.80 4.98 -6.01
N ARG A 35 -13.16 4.48 -7.05
CA ARG A 35 -12.51 3.17 -7.12
C ARG A 35 -11.03 3.36 -6.90
N VAL A 36 -10.54 2.85 -5.79
CA VAL A 36 -9.17 3.03 -5.30
C VAL A 36 -8.44 1.71 -5.28
N LEU A 37 -7.19 1.69 -5.73
CA LEU A 37 -6.28 0.55 -5.60
C LEU A 37 -5.14 0.90 -4.63
N ASP A 38 -4.91 0.04 -3.65
CA ASP A 38 -3.65 -0.04 -2.90
C ASP A 38 -2.91 -1.30 -3.38
N LEU A 39 -1.89 -1.11 -4.23
CA LEU A 39 -1.28 -2.21 -4.99
C LEU A 39 -0.33 -3.08 -4.16
N CYS A 40 0.30 -2.51 -3.12
CA CYS A 40 1.23 -3.19 -2.22
C CYS A 40 0.79 -3.00 -0.77
N ALA A 41 -0.46 -3.34 -0.46
CA ALA A 41 -1.22 -2.84 0.67
C ALA A 41 -0.80 -3.38 2.06
N ALA A 42 -0.23 -4.58 2.13
CA ALA A 42 0.02 -5.21 3.42
C ALA A 42 1.10 -4.49 4.25
N PRO A 43 0.90 -4.33 5.57
CA PRO A 43 -0.10 -5.02 6.40
C PRO A 43 -1.47 -4.32 6.51
N GLY A 44 -1.73 -3.17 5.83
CA GLY A 44 -3.05 -2.56 5.76
C GLY A 44 -3.19 -1.16 6.36
N GLY A 45 -2.11 -0.56 6.88
CA GLY A 45 -2.18 0.77 7.49
C GLY A 45 -2.59 1.87 6.50
N LYS A 46 -2.07 1.85 5.27
CA LYS A 46 -2.47 2.77 4.21
C LYS A 46 -3.85 2.42 3.67
N ALA A 47 -4.12 1.13 3.44
CA ALA A 47 -5.42 0.64 2.99
C ALA A 47 -6.58 1.04 3.93
N THR A 48 -6.40 0.94 5.25
CA THR A 48 -7.41 1.39 6.22
C THR A 48 -7.68 2.89 6.14
N GLU A 49 -6.66 3.72 5.93
CA GLU A 49 -6.84 5.16 5.74
C GLU A 49 -7.58 5.48 4.43
N LEU A 50 -7.20 4.83 3.32
CA LEU A 50 -7.88 5.01 2.03
C LEU A 50 -9.36 4.60 2.13
N ASN A 51 -9.64 3.45 2.80
CA ASN A 51 -11.01 2.99 3.01
C ASN A 51 -11.84 3.97 3.87
N ALA A 52 -11.27 4.49 4.93
CA ALA A 52 -11.94 5.48 5.78
C ALA A 52 -12.34 6.75 5.00
N ARG A 53 -11.53 7.18 4.04
CA ARG A 53 -11.82 8.35 3.19
C ARG A 53 -12.94 8.09 2.18
N LEU A 54 -13.14 6.85 1.76
CA LEU A 54 -14.28 6.45 0.91
C LEU A 54 -15.63 6.53 1.63
N LYS A 55 -15.64 6.63 2.97
CA LYS A 55 -16.85 6.79 3.80
C LYS A 55 -17.93 5.74 3.50
N GLY A 56 -17.53 4.48 3.31
CA GLY A 56 -18.45 3.37 3.01
C GLY A 56 -19.03 3.37 1.59
N THR A 57 -18.52 4.21 0.69
CA THR A 57 -18.98 4.29 -0.71
C THR A 57 -17.82 4.03 -1.67
N GLY A 58 -18.11 3.67 -2.93
CA GLY A 58 -17.07 3.28 -3.88
C GLY A 58 -16.49 1.90 -3.61
N LEU A 59 -15.22 1.70 -3.96
CA LEU A 59 -14.53 0.41 -3.82
C LEU A 59 -13.05 0.63 -3.51
N LEU A 60 -12.53 -0.04 -2.49
CA LEU A 60 -11.09 -0.25 -2.31
C LEU A 60 -10.71 -1.64 -2.77
N VAL A 61 -9.77 -1.75 -3.71
CA VAL A 61 -9.04 -3.00 -3.97
C VAL A 61 -7.70 -2.91 -3.26
N ALA A 62 -7.43 -3.85 -2.37
CA ALA A 62 -6.20 -3.90 -1.58
C ALA A 62 -5.45 -5.19 -1.90
N ASN A 63 -4.29 -5.07 -2.52
CA ASN A 63 -3.52 -6.20 -3.03
C ASN A 63 -2.20 -6.39 -2.28
N ASP A 64 -1.78 -7.64 -2.17
CA ASP A 64 -0.38 -7.98 -1.87
C ASP A 64 -0.01 -9.30 -2.56
N ILE A 65 1.16 -9.33 -3.20
CA ILE A 65 1.65 -10.52 -3.92
C ILE A 65 1.95 -11.69 -2.98
N SER A 66 2.24 -11.41 -1.71
CA SER A 66 2.50 -12.46 -0.70
C SER A 66 1.21 -12.94 -0.06
N ASN A 67 0.88 -14.21 -0.22
CA ASN A 67 -0.31 -14.83 0.39
C ASN A 67 -0.36 -14.65 1.92
N ALA A 68 0.78 -14.79 2.60
CA ALA A 68 0.85 -14.60 4.04
C ALA A 68 0.55 -13.15 4.44
N ARG A 69 1.05 -12.18 3.68
CA ARG A 69 0.82 -10.75 3.90
C ARG A 69 -0.62 -10.37 3.54
N ALA A 70 -1.18 -10.89 2.45
CA ALA A 70 -2.57 -10.65 2.06
C ALA A 70 -3.56 -11.16 3.13
N LYS A 71 -3.28 -12.29 3.79
CA LYS A 71 -4.07 -12.77 4.94
C LYS A 71 -3.98 -11.84 6.15
N ALA A 72 -2.83 -11.25 6.41
CA ALA A 72 -2.68 -10.26 7.49
C ALA A 72 -3.42 -8.96 7.15
N LEU A 73 -3.33 -8.52 5.89
CA LEU A 73 -4.08 -7.38 5.36
C LEU A 73 -5.59 -7.57 5.54
N LEU A 74 -6.14 -8.72 5.13
CA LEU A 74 -7.55 -9.04 5.28
C LEU A 74 -8.00 -8.93 6.74
N ARG A 75 -7.28 -9.57 7.68
CA ARG A 75 -7.60 -9.51 9.12
C ARG A 75 -7.61 -8.08 9.65
N ASN A 76 -6.67 -7.25 9.22
CA ASN A 76 -6.62 -5.86 9.64
C ASN A 76 -7.82 -5.07 9.10
N LEU A 77 -8.16 -5.22 7.82
CA LEU A 77 -9.31 -4.54 7.22
C LEU A 77 -10.64 -4.97 7.88
N GLU A 78 -10.80 -6.26 8.18
CA GLU A 78 -11.95 -6.78 8.93
C GLU A 78 -12.03 -6.20 10.34
N LEU A 79 -10.90 -6.13 11.07
CA LEU A 79 -10.81 -5.53 12.41
C LEU A 79 -11.27 -4.07 12.41
N PHE A 80 -10.94 -3.33 11.36
CA PHE A 80 -11.32 -1.91 11.21
C PHE A 80 -12.69 -1.70 10.54
N GLY A 81 -13.47 -2.78 10.34
CA GLY A 81 -14.83 -2.70 9.82
C GLY A 81 -14.93 -2.19 8.39
N SER A 82 -13.97 -2.50 7.56
CA SER A 82 -13.96 -2.11 6.15
C SER A 82 -15.00 -2.91 5.37
N GLU A 83 -16.08 -2.26 4.89
CA GLU A 83 -17.20 -2.94 4.23
C GLU A 83 -17.07 -3.00 2.71
N ASN A 84 -16.53 -1.97 2.08
CA ASN A 84 -16.42 -1.82 0.62
C ASN A 84 -15.00 -2.13 0.11
N VAL A 85 -14.48 -3.29 0.51
CA VAL A 85 -13.10 -3.72 0.22
C VAL A 85 -13.07 -5.06 -0.49
N LEU A 86 -12.24 -5.17 -1.52
CA LEU A 86 -11.82 -6.42 -2.15
C LEU A 86 -10.32 -6.63 -1.85
N VAL A 87 -10.00 -7.69 -1.11
CA VAL A 87 -8.60 -8.08 -0.89
C VAL A 87 -8.19 -9.09 -1.95
N THR A 88 -7.07 -8.83 -2.62
CA THR A 88 -6.52 -9.70 -3.66
C THR A 88 -5.11 -10.17 -3.28
N ASN A 89 -4.72 -11.32 -3.81
CA ASN A 89 -3.37 -11.85 -3.73
C ASN A 89 -2.91 -12.19 -5.15
N GLU A 90 -2.48 -11.17 -5.87
CA GLU A 90 -2.20 -11.28 -7.30
C GLU A 90 -0.97 -10.44 -7.68
N THR A 91 -0.38 -10.75 -8.82
CA THR A 91 0.67 -9.94 -9.43
C THR A 91 0.10 -8.63 -10.01
N PRO A 92 0.90 -7.55 -10.09
CA PRO A 92 0.45 -6.31 -10.76
C PRO A 92 -0.02 -6.56 -12.20
N ALA A 93 0.68 -7.39 -12.97
CA ALA A 93 0.29 -7.74 -14.33
C ALA A 93 -1.07 -8.46 -14.39
N GLY A 94 -1.29 -9.45 -13.49
CA GLY A 94 -2.59 -10.16 -13.42
C GLY A 94 -3.74 -9.23 -13.07
N LEU A 95 -3.52 -8.27 -12.18
CA LEU A 95 -4.53 -7.24 -11.89
C LEU A 95 -4.77 -6.31 -13.09
N ALA A 96 -3.72 -5.95 -13.82
CA ALA A 96 -3.83 -5.09 -15.01
C ALA A 96 -4.67 -5.73 -16.12
N ASP A 97 -4.63 -7.05 -16.25
CA ASP A 97 -5.47 -7.79 -17.20
C ASP A 97 -6.96 -7.76 -16.81
N VAL A 98 -7.25 -7.71 -15.50
CA VAL A 98 -8.62 -7.72 -14.97
C VAL A 98 -9.23 -6.32 -14.88
N PHE A 99 -8.43 -5.29 -14.57
CA PHE A 99 -8.90 -3.94 -14.26
C PHE A 99 -8.35 -2.85 -15.18
N PRO A 100 -8.32 -2.99 -16.52
CA PRO A 100 -7.76 -1.98 -17.40
C PRO A 100 -8.54 -0.67 -17.32
N GLY A 101 -7.85 0.46 -17.03
CA GLY A 101 -8.45 1.78 -16.94
C GLY A 101 -9.57 1.92 -15.89
N PHE A 102 -9.54 1.12 -14.85
CA PHE A 102 -10.66 0.98 -13.91
C PHE A 102 -10.60 1.95 -12.73
N PHE A 103 -9.41 2.21 -12.18
CA PHE A 103 -9.27 2.95 -10.92
C PHE A 103 -9.20 4.46 -11.10
N ASP A 104 -9.86 5.18 -10.21
CA ASP A 104 -9.79 6.64 -10.09
C ASP A 104 -8.48 7.06 -9.43
N LYS A 105 -8.05 6.31 -8.44
CA LYS A 105 -6.82 6.53 -7.67
C LYS A 105 -6.05 5.22 -7.46
N ILE A 106 -4.74 5.30 -7.54
CA ILE A 106 -3.85 4.16 -7.23
C ILE A 106 -2.78 4.63 -6.25
N LEU A 107 -2.58 3.88 -5.19
CA LEU A 107 -1.43 3.99 -4.30
C LEU A 107 -0.47 2.83 -4.58
N VAL A 108 0.79 3.16 -4.82
CA VAL A 108 1.88 2.20 -4.94
C VAL A 108 2.92 2.53 -3.87
N ASP A 109 2.79 1.92 -2.69
CA ASP A 109 3.84 1.93 -1.68
C ASP A 109 4.78 0.76 -1.98
N ALA A 110 5.75 1.03 -2.83
CA ALA A 110 6.49 0.00 -3.53
C ALA A 110 7.47 -0.78 -2.62
N PRO A 111 7.70 -2.07 -2.88
CA PRO A 111 8.85 -2.76 -2.29
C PRO A 111 10.12 -2.05 -2.73
N CYS A 112 11.07 -1.85 -1.80
CA CYS A 112 12.27 -1.06 -2.01
C CYS A 112 13.47 -1.64 -1.26
N SER A 113 14.66 -1.09 -1.49
CA SER A 113 15.91 -1.48 -0.79
C SER A 113 15.87 -1.21 0.72
N GLY A 114 15.05 -0.25 1.17
CA GLY A 114 14.59 -0.15 2.53
C GLY A 114 15.51 0.59 3.51
N GLU A 115 16.40 1.47 3.06
CA GLU A 115 17.34 2.21 3.91
C GLU A 115 16.64 3.03 5.01
N GLY A 116 15.44 3.53 4.75
CA GLY A 116 14.64 4.22 5.74
C GLY A 116 14.21 3.36 6.93
N MET A 117 14.33 2.03 6.80
CA MET A 117 14.03 1.08 7.88
C MET A 117 15.23 0.72 8.76
N PHE A 118 16.46 1.09 8.40
CA PHE A 118 17.67 0.71 9.14
C PHE A 118 17.62 1.06 10.63
N ARG A 119 16.99 2.16 10.97
CA ARG A 119 16.83 2.58 12.38
C ARG A 119 15.86 1.69 13.17
N LYS A 120 14.95 0.97 12.49
CA LYS A 120 13.84 0.25 13.11
C LYS A 120 14.05 -1.26 13.10
N ASP A 121 14.70 -1.77 12.08
CA ASP A 121 14.84 -3.19 11.81
C ASP A 121 16.27 -3.49 11.38
N GLU A 122 17.08 -3.96 12.33
CA GLU A 122 18.46 -4.36 12.09
C GLU A 122 18.58 -5.52 11.09
N ALA A 123 17.54 -6.33 10.92
CA ALA A 123 17.54 -7.41 9.95
C ALA A 123 17.62 -6.87 8.51
N VAL A 124 17.07 -5.70 8.25
CA VAL A 124 17.17 -5.03 6.94
C VAL A 124 18.62 -4.67 6.62
N ILE A 125 19.38 -4.19 7.62
CA ILE A 125 20.81 -3.86 7.46
C ILE A 125 21.59 -5.12 7.06
N GLY A 126 21.32 -6.24 7.74
CA GLY A 126 22.00 -7.51 7.49
C GLY A 126 21.74 -8.12 6.11
N THR A 127 20.68 -7.72 5.44
CA THR A 127 20.31 -8.20 4.10
C THR A 127 20.56 -7.18 2.99
N TRP A 128 20.93 -5.96 3.33
CA TRP A 128 21.18 -4.90 2.36
C TRP A 128 22.53 -5.07 1.67
N THR A 129 22.58 -4.87 0.36
CA THR A 129 23.79 -4.85 -0.46
C THR A 129 23.74 -3.67 -1.44
N PRO A 130 24.89 -3.20 -1.97
CA PRO A 130 24.92 -2.08 -2.93
C PRO A 130 24.12 -2.31 -4.22
N GLU A 131 23.85 -3.56 -4.58
CA GLU A 131 23.12 -3.94 -5.79
C GLU A 131 21.59 -3.95 -5.57
N ARG A 132 21.14 -3.92 -4.32
CA ARG A 132 19.68 -3.94 -4.02
C ARG A 132 18.91 -2.77 -4.62
N PRO A 133 19.39 -1.52 -4.57
CA PRO A 133 18.67 -0.41 -5.19
C PRO A 133 18.39 -0.63 -6.68
N ASP A 134 19.35 -1.12 -7.46
CA ASP A 134 19.16 -1.37 -8.89
C ASP A 134 18.13 -2.48 -9.14
N PHE A 135 18.19 -3.57 -8.35
CA PHE A 135 17.19 -4.63 -8.42
C PHE A 135 15.77 -4.12 -8.13
N PHE A 136 15.60 -3.31 -7.08
CA PHE A 136 14.29 -2.79 -6.73
C PHE A 136 13.82 -1.71 -7.71
N ALA A 137 14.71 -0.91 -8.27
CA ALA A 137 14.37 0.06 -9.31
C ALA A 137 13.76 -0.62 -10.56
N ASP A 138 14.34 -1.74 -11.01
CA ASP A 138 13.79 -2.51 -12.13
C ASP A 138 12.40 -3.09 -11.79
N LEU A 139 12.25 -3.70 -10.60
CA LEU A 139 10.97 -4.21 -10.13
C LEU A 139 9.90 -3.11 -10.03
N GLN A 140 10.27 -1.93 -9.53
CA GLN A 140 9.36 -0.79 -9.39
C GLN A 140 8.92 -0.23 -10.75
N ARG A 141 9.77 -0.24 -11.76
CA ARG A 141 9.40 0.12 -13.13
C ARG A 141 8.34 -0.83 -13.70
N GLU A 142 8.47 -2.13 -13.44
CA GLU A 142 7.46 -3.13 -13.84
C GLU A 142 6.13 -2.87 -13.11
N ILE A 143 6.16 -2.72 -11.78
CA ILE A 143 4.98 -2.46 -10.95
C ILE A 143 4.26 -1.18 -11.39
N THR A 144 4.99 -0.09 -11.60
CA THR A 144 4.39 1.19 -12.01
C THR A 144 3.86 1.16 -13.43
N SER A 145 4.53 0.45 -14.34
CA SER A 145 4.03 0.23 -15.70
C SER A 145 2.68 -0.49 -15.71
N ASP A 146 2.51 -1.52 -14.89
CA ASP A 146 1.24 -2.23 -14.76
C ASP A 146 0.19 -1.38 -14.04
N ALA A 147 0.58 -0.63 -13.01
CA ALA A 147 -0.32 0.27 -12.30
C ALA A 147 -0.94 1.33 -13.24
N VAL A 148 -0.14 1.91 -14.13
CA VAL A 148 -0.64 2.90 -15.12
C VAL A 148 -1.69 2.31 -16.06
N LYS A 149 -1.59 1.02 -16.44
CA LYS A 149 -2.61 0.36 -17.27
C LYS A 149 -3.98 0.27 -16.58
N MET A 150 -3.96 0.21 -15.24
CA MET A 150 -5.18 0.12 -14.42
C MET A 150 -5.79 1.49 -14.11
N LEU A 151 -5.03 2.58 -14.25
CA LEU A 151 -5.47 3.94 -13.97
C LEU A 151 -6.35 4.46 -15.12
N ARG A 152 -7.54 5.00 -14.79
CA ARG A 152 -8.38 5.62 -15.81
C ARG A 152 -7.77 6.92 -16.33
N PRO A 153 -8.13 7.40 -17.52
CA PRO A 153 -7.76 8.73 -17.99
C PRO A 153 -8.19 9.81 -16.99
N GLY A 154 -7.25 10.67 -16.60
CA GLY A 154 -7.47 11.72 -15.60
C GLY A 154 -7.46 11.24 -14.14
N GLY A 155 -7.18 9.94 -13.89
CA GLY A 155 -6.92 9.42 -12.55
C GLY A 155 -5.58 9.88 -11.98
N LEU A 156 -5.34 9.64 -10.70
CA LEU A 156 -4.11 10.00 -10.01
C LEU A 156 -3.44 8.76 -9.42
N MET A 157 -2.12 8.67 -9.57
CA MET A 157 -1.30 7.68 -8.91
C MET A 157 -0.36 8.36 -7.92
N MET A 158 -0.29 7.80 -6.71
CA MET A 158 0.69 8.15 -5.69
C MET A 158 1.71 7.01 -5.61
N TYR A 159 2.96 7.35 -5.83
CA TYR A 159 4.10 6.44 -5.64
C TYR A 159 4.85 6.82 -4.37
N SER A 160 5.31 5.84 -3.62
CA SER A 160 6.13 6.02 -2.42
C SER A 160 7.03 4.83 -2.16
N THR A 161 8.16 5.11 -1.52
CA THR A 161 9.12 4.11 -1.03
C THR A 161 9.55 4.45 0.39
N CYS A 162 10.34 3.57 1.00
CA CYS A 162 11.08 3.87 2.23
C CYS A 162 12.60 3.77 2.01
N THR A 163 13.06 4.05 0.80
CA THR A 163 14.49 4.13 0.45
C THR A 163 14.98 5.58 0.38
N PHE A 164 16.29 5.76 0.22
CA PHE A 164 16.94 7.02 -0.12
C PHE A 164 17.74 6.90 -1.41
N ALA A 165 17.62 5.78 -2.11
CA ALA A 165 18.35 5.50 -3.36
C ALA A 165 17.71 6.27 -4.53
N PRO A 166 18.45 7.18 -5.20
CA PRO A 166 17.90 7.93 -6.33
C PRO A 166 17.36 7.03 -7.45
N GLN A 167 17.97 5.87 -7.68
CA GLN A 167 17.57 4.92 -8.72
C GLN A 167 16.12 4.43 -8.55
N GLU A 168 15.61 4.45 -7.32
CA GLU A 168 14.28 3.97 -6.95
C GLU A 168 13.23 5.10 -6.91
N ASP A 169 13.65 6.36 -6.83
CA ASP A 169 12.78 7.51 -6.61
C ASP A 169 12.77 8.53 -7.77
N GLU A 170 13.67 8.40 -8.78
CA GLU A 170 13.81 9.34 -9.92
C GLU A 170 13.55 8.70 -11.28
#